data_4fbcca9af873d829befd3d1c005e25e0
#
_entry.id   4fbcca9af873d829befd3d1c005e25e0
#
_cell.length_a   1.000
_cell.length_b   1.000
_cell.length_c   1.000
_cell.angle_alpha   90.00
_cell.angle_beta   90.00
_cell.angle_gamma   90.00
#
_symmetry.space_group_name_H-M   'P 1'
#
loop_
_entity.id
_entity.type
_entity.pdbx_description
1 polymer ?
#
loop_
_entity_poly.entity_id
_entity_poly.type
_entity_poly.pdbx_seq_one_letter_code
_entity_poly.pdbx_strand_id
1 'polypeptide(L)'
;MGRILLARHGNTFGPGDTPVWVGAKEDLPLVESGEAQARALGEALQAAGITPARLICGPLKRTRRAAEIVAGLTGFAGQTEIDPRLTEIDYGSWGGKSNDEIVAEFGQEALDCWDKRHTRPDGVDWSPSDAELKANALAAMADAASSRGLALVITSNGILRYMHAALSGDDGNAKVKTGNLCAAELGGTTGSRLFWNEKPDADLIARHFG
;
A
#
# COMPACT_ATOMS: atom_id res chain seq x y z
N MET A 1 3.33 -19.41 -11.31
CA MET A 1 3.12 -18.46 -10.19
C MET A 1 3.61 -17.09 -10.62
N GLY A 2 2.86 -16.04 -10.34
CA GLY A 2 3.25 -14.66 -10.66
C GLY A 2 3.77 -13.95 -9.41
N ARG A 3 4.84 -13.15 -9.55
CA ARG A 3 5.38 -12.33 -8.46
C ARG A 3 4.96 -10.88 -8.64
N ILE A 4 4.57 -10.25 -7.54
CA ILE A 4 4.19 -8.84 -7.51
C ILE A 4 5.00 -8.10 -6.46
N LEU A 5 5.31 -6.84 -6.78
CA LEU A 5 5.86 -5.88 -5.84
C LEU A 5 4.75 -4.94 -5.40
N LEU A 6 4.58 -4.79 -4.11
CA LEU A 6 3.59 -3.91 -3.50
C LEU A 6 4.32 -2.76 -2.82
N ALA A 7 3.79 -1.55 -2.91
CA ALA A 7 4.38 -0.38 -2.27
C ALA A 7 3.32 0.44 -1.55
N ARG A 8 3.64 0.92 -0.35
CA ARG A 8 2.86 1.98 0.27
C ARG A 8 3.32 3.34 -0.28
N HIS A 9 2.37 4.21 -0.63
CA HIS A 9 2.69 5.60 -0.97
C HIS A 9 3.50 6.30 0.14
N GLY A 10 4.17 7.39 -0.19
CA GLY A 10 4.97 8.18 0.73
C GLY A 10 4.14 9.04 1.69
N ASN A 11 4.84 9.86 2.50
CA ASN A 11 4.26 10.73 3.51
C ASN A 11 3.28 11.76 2.90
N THR A 12 2.20 12.02 3.65
CA THR A 12 1.20 13.05 3.38
C THR A 12 1.19 14.15 4.45
N PHE A 13 2.04 14.04 5.47
CA PHE A 13 2.27 15.03 6.52
C PHE A 13 3.75 15.38 6.57
N GLY A 14 4.02 16.68 6.72
CA GLY A 14 5.36 17.24 6.87
C GLY A 14 5.78 17.44 8.32
N PRO A 15 6.99 17.96 8.55
CA PRO A 15 7.43 18.35 9.89
C PRO A 15 6.51 19.42 10.47
N GLY A 16 6.04 19.20 11.69
CA GLY A 16 5.14 20.14 12.39
C GLY A 16 3.65 19.92 12.15
N ASP A 17 3.27 19.08 11.19
CA ASP A 17 1.86 18.70 11.01
C ASP A 17 1.43 17.72 12.11
N THR A 18 0.20 17.83 12.57
CA THR A 18 -0.43 16.79 13.38
C THR A 18 -1.01 15.73 12.46
N PRO A 19 -0.48 14.48 12.46
CA PRO A 19 -1.02 13.42 11.62
C PRO A 19 -2.45 13.09 12.02
N VAL A 20 -3.31 13.00 11.01
CA VAL A 20 -4.69 12.56 11.16
C VAL A 20 -4.95 11.30 10.33
N TRP A 21 -6.06 10.64 10.58
CA TRP A 21 -6.50 9.50 9.79
C TRP A 21 -6.94 9.96 8.41
N VAL A 22 -6.21 9.48 7.39
CA VAL A 22 -6.43 9.86 5.97
C VAL A 22 -6.96 8.65 5.23
N GLY A 23 -8.26 8.67 5.01
CA GLY A 23 -8.97 7.62 4.28
C GLY A 23 -9.18 7.91 2.81
N ALA A 24 -10.25 7.37 2.28
CA ALA A 24 -10.68 7.58 0.90
C ALA A 24 -11.15 9.02 0.63
N LYS A 25 -11.75 9.66 1.63
CA LYS A 25 -12.32 11.02 1.50
C LYS A 25 -11.29 12.13 1.63
N GLU A 26 -10.24 11.91 2.42
CA GLU A 26 -9.14 12.85 2.62
C GLU A 26 -8.08 12.63 1.53
N ASP A 27 -8.29 13.17 0.33
CA ASP A 27 -7.39 12.99 -0.80
C ASP A 27 -6.18 13.95 -0.75
N LEU A 28 -5.37 13.82 0.32
CA LEU A 28 -4.16 14.60 0.51
C LEU A 28 -3.07 14.22 -0.50
N PRO A 29 -2.32 15.21 -1.02
CA PRO A 29 -1.15 14.94 -1.86
C PRO A 29 0.03 14.42 -1.02
N LEU A 30 1.08 13.94 -1.69
CA LEU A 30 2.38 13.73 -1.06
C LEU A 30 2.99 15.08 -0.66
N VAL A 31 3.67 15.10 0.49
CA VAL A 31 4.60 16.17 0.85
C VAL A 31 6.00 15.86 0.27
N GLU A 32 6.94 16.79 0.38
CA GLU A 32 8.30 16.65 -0.17
C GLU A 32 8.99 15.35 0.27
N SER A 33 8.90 15.00 1.56
CA SER A 33 9.44 13.73 2.08
C SER A 33 8.73 12.51 1.49
N GLY A 34 7.45 12.63 1.18
CA GLY A 34 6.67 11.57 0.51
C GLY A 34 7.08 11.38 -0.94
N GLU A 35 7.36 12.47 -1.66
CA GLU A 35 7.94 12.37 -3.02
C GLU A 35 9.36 11.82 -3.01
N ALA A 36 10.18 12.17 -2.00
CA ALA A 36 11.51 11.58 -1.82
C ALA A 36 11.45 10.07 -1.60
N GLN A 37 10.46 9.58 -0.84
CA GLN A 37 10.22 8.14 -0.67
C GLN A 37 9.82 7.45 -1.98
N ALA A 38 9.00 8.08 -2.81
CA ALA A 38 8.65 7.56 -4.13
C ALA A 38 9.86 7.56 -5.09
N ARG A 39 10.73 8.58 -5.00
CA ARG A 39 12.00 8.61 -5.74
C ARG A 39 12.91 7.46 -5.32
N ALA A 40 13.07 7.21 -4.02
CA ALA A 40 13.89 6.10 -3.52
C ALA A 40 13.42 4.73 -4.06
N LEU A 41 12.12 4.53 -4.22
CA LEU A 41 11.58 3.32 -4.86
C LEU A 41 11.98 3.25 -6.34
N GLY A 42 11.80 4.33 -7.09
CA GLY A 42 12.17 4.37 -8.51
C GLY A 42 13.66 4.16 -8.73
N GLU A 43 14.51 4.78 -7.91
CA GLU A 43 15.97 4.64 -7.93
C GLU A 43 16.42 3.22 -7.59
N ALA A 44 15.79 2.58 -6.60
CA ALA A 44 16.09 1.18 -6.25
C ALA A 44 15.72 0.21 -7.38
N LEU A 45 14.59 0.41 -8.05
CA LEU A 45 14.20 -0.36 -9.24
C LEU A 45 15.18 -0.14 -10.40
N GLN A 46 15.56 1.12 -10.65
CA GLN A 46 16.52 1.45 -11.70
C GLN A 46 17.89 0.83 -11.43
N ALA A 47 18.38 0.91 -10.19
CA ALA A 47 19.66 0.31 -9.79
C ALA A 47 19.65 -1.22 -9.85
N ALA A 48 18.49 -1.85 -9.61
CA ALA A 48 18.27 -3.27 -9.83
C ALA A 48 18.14 -3.67 -11.32
N GLY A 49 18.13 -2.70 -12.24
CA GLY A 49 17.94 -2.96 -13.67
C GLY A 49 16.53 -3.41 -14.04
N ILE A 50 15.54 -3.06 -13.22
CA ILE A 50 14.16 -3.55 -13.36
C ILE A 50 13.22 -2.42 -13.74
N THR A 51 12.56 -2.57 -14.89
CA THR A 51 11.42 -1.75 -15.29
C THR A 51 10.15 -2.57 -15.10
N PRO A 52 9.14 -2.09 -14.35
CA PRO A 52 7.87 -2.80 -14.24
C PRO A 52 7.23 -3.04 -15.62
N ALA A 53 6.68 -4.23 -15.83
CA ALA A 53 5.86 -4.52 -17.00
C ALA A 53 4.45 -3.91 -16.89
N ARG A 54 3.95 -3.81 -15.65
CA ARG A 54 2.71 -3.10 -15.31
C ARG A 54 2.95 -2.22 -14.08
N LEU A 55 2.40 -1.03 -14.12
CA LEU A 55 2.38 -0.10 -12.99
C LEU A 55 0.92 0.22 -12.66
N ILE A 56 0.47 -0.21 -11.51
CA ILE A 56 -0.91 -0.14 -11.06
C ILE A 56 -0.96 0.71 -9.79
N CYS A 57 -1.90 1.62 -9.66
CA CYS A 57 -2.05 2.38 -8.43
C CYS A 57 -3.51 2.66 -8.07
N GLY A 58 -3.77 2.97 -6.80
CA GLY A 58 -5.06 3.49 -6.36
C GLY A 58 -5.38 4.86 -6.97
N PRO A 59 -6.63 5.30 -6.94
CA PRO A 59 -7.08 6.54 -7.60
C PRO A 59 -6.69 7.83 -6.86
N LEU A 60 -6.24 7.75 -5.60
CA LEU A 60 -5.96 8.90 -4.77
C LEU A 60 -4.67 9.63 -5.20
N LYS A 61 -4.63 10.96 -5.02
CA LYS A 61 -3.49 11.81 -5.43
C LYS A 61 -2.15 11.28 -4.98
N ARG A 62 -2.04 10.83 -3.72
CA ARG A 62 -0.81 10.30 -3.13
C ARG A 62 -0.28 9.04 -3.81
N THR A 63 -1.17 8.12 -4.23
CA THR A 63 -0.79 6.90 -4.94
C THR A 63 -0.47 7.17 -6.40
N ARG A 64 -1.25 8.01 -7.06
CA ARG A 64 -1.00 8.43 -8.45
C ARG A 64 0.31 9.19 -8.58
N ARG A 65 0.58 10.16 -7.67
CA ARG A 65 1.81 10.92 -7.68
C ARG A 65 3.04 10.04 -7.45
N ALA A 66 2.96 9.07 -6.54
CA ALA A 66 4.03 8.09 -6.34
C ALA A 66 4.28 7.28 -7.63
N ALA A 67 3.22 6.82 -8.30
CA ALA A 67 3.33 6.08 -9.56
C ALA A 67 3.96 6.92 -10.69
N GLU A 68 3.59 8.19 -10.82
CA GLU A 68 4.19 9.11 -11.79
C GLU A 68 5.70 9.25 -11.59
N ILE A 69 6.16 9.44 -10.34
CA ILE A 69 7.57 9.57 -10.01
C ILE A 69 8.33 8.28 -10.35
N VAL A 70 7.79 7.13 -9.98
CA VAL A 70 8.40 5.82 -10.26
C VAL A 70 8.47 5.56 -11.77
N ALA A 71 7.40 5.84 -12.51
CA ALA A 71 7.36 5.69 -13.96
C ALA A 71 8.48 6.49 -14.66
N GLY A 72 8.65 7.75 -14.23
CA GLY A 72 9.69 8.62 -14.79
C GLY A 72 11.12 8.11 -14.55
N LEU A 73 11.39 7.53 -13.36
CA LEU A 73 12.73 7.04 -13.01
C LEU A 73 13.07 5.69 -13.62
N THR A 74 12.07 4.81 -13.74
CA THR A 74 12.27 3.45 -14.27
C THR A 74 12.21 3.35 -15.80
N GLY A 75 11.88 4.46 -16.48
CA GLY A 75 11.66 4.45 -17.93
C GLY A 75 10.42 3.63 -18.34
N PHE A 76 9.43 3.48 -17.44
CA PHE A 76 8.18 2.80 -17.76
C PHE A 76 7.44 3.52 -18.88
N ALA A 77 7.35 2.88 -20.04
CA ALA A 77 6.75 3.46 -21.25
C ALA A 77 5.25 3.16 -21.38
N GLY A 78 4.69 2.33 -20.49
CA GLY A 78 3.27 1.99 -20.48
C GLY A 78 2.40 3.09 -19.86
N GLN A 79 1.10 2.86 -19.88
CA GLN A 79 0.16 3.70 -19.14
C GLN A 79 -0.01 3.16 -17.71
N THR A 80 0.10 4.05 -16.71
CA THR A 80 -0.23 3.70 -15.33
C THR A 80 -1.71 3.33 -15.22
N GLU A 81 -1.99 2.15 -14.71
CA GLU A 81 -3.34 1.64 -14.52
C GLU A 81 -3.90 2.14 -13.18
N ILE A 82 -5.09 2.73 -13.22
CA ILE A 82 -5.80 3.17 -12.01
C ILE A 82 -6.81 2.09 -11.63
N ASP A 83 -6.62 1.48 -10.47
CA ASP A 83 -7.51 0.42 -9.98
C ASP A 83 -8.33 0.90 -8.76
N PRO A 84 -9.65 1.04 -8.89
CA PRO A 84 -10.51 1.45 -7.78
C PRO A 84 -10.48 0.50 -6.58
N ARG A 85 -10.16 -0.78 -6.77
CA ARG A 85 -10.02 -1.78 -5.69
C ARG A 85 -8.89 -1.44 -4.71
N LEU A 86 -7.96 -0.57 -5.12
CA LEU A 86 -6.81 -0.09 -4.34
C LEU A 86 -7.09 1.23 -3.60
N THR A 87 -8.32 1.70 -3.60
CA THR A 87 -8.72 2.89 -2.84
C THR A 87 -8.61 2.61 -1.35
N GLU A 88 -7.99 3.52 -0.59
CA GLU A 88 -7.91 3.41 0.88
C GLU A 88 -9.31 3.30 1.51
N ILE A 89 -9.39 2.70 2.67
CA ILE A 89 -10.61 2.62 3.47
C ILE A 89 -11.17 4.03 3.72
N ASP A 90 -12.46 4.19 3.57
CA ASP A 90 -13.17 5.32 4.16
C ASP A 90 -13.31 5.04 5.65
N TYR A 91 -12.56 5.75 6.46
CA TYR A 91 -12.56 5.58 7.90
C TYR A 91 -13.74 6.27 8.61
N GLY A 92 -14.77 6.69 7.85
CA GLY A 92 -15.99 7.26 8.40
C GLY A 92 -15.74 8.36 9.41
N SER A 93 -16.28 8.20 10.61
CA SER A 93 -16.12 9.14 11.73
C SER A 93 -14.69 9.31 12.26
N TRP A 94 -13.74 8.43 11.88
CA TRP A 94 -12.32 8.58 12.22
C TRP A 94 -11.56 9.48 11.22
N GLY A 95 -12.07 9.65 10.01
CA GLY A 95 -11.44 10.48 8.98
C GLY A 95 -11.20 11.92 9.47
N GLY A 96 -9.98 12.41 9.26
CA GLY A 96 -9.55 13.75 9.68
C GLY A 96 -9.24 13.90 11.17
N LYS A 97 -9.40 12.87 12.01
CA LYS A 97 -9.08 12.91 13.45
C LYS A 97 -7.66 12.41 13.72
N SER A 98 -7.02 12.99 14.72
CA SER A 98 -5.78 12.50 15.31
C SER A 98 -6.03 11.25 16.18
N ASN A 99 -4.96 10.54 16.54
CA ASN A 99 -5.08 9.40 17.46
C ASN A 99 -5.65 9.81 18.83
N ASP A 100 -5.28 10.99 19.35
CA ASP A 100 -5.78 11.48 20.63
C ASP A 100 -7.28 11.75 20.59
N GLU A 101 -7.79 12.32 19.51
CA GLU A 101 -9.22 12.54 19.30
C GLU A 101 -9.98 11.20 19.17
N ILE A 102 -9.40 10.22 18.46
CA ILE A 102 -9.98 8.88 18.37
C ILE A 102 -10.03 8.20 19.73
N VAL A 103 -8.94 8.27 20.51
CA VAL A 103 -8.91 7.70 21.88
C VAL A 103 -9.94 8.38 22.78
N ALA A 104 -10.08 9.70 22.68
CA ALA A 104 -11.06 10.44 23.49
C ALA A 104 -12.51 10.07 23.15
N GLU A 105 -12.81 9.77 21.89
CA GLU A 105 -14.20 9.53 21.44
C GLU A 105 -14.54 8.03 21.43
N PHE A 106 -13.62 7.14 21.02
CA PHE A 106 -13.85 5.72 20.81
C PHE A 106 -13.09 4.81 21.79
N GLY A 107 -12.17 5.36 22.58
CA GLY A 107 -11.35 4.62 23.53
C GLY A 107 -10.06 4.04 22.92
N GLN A 108 -9.07 3.81 23.80
CA GLN A 108 -7.77 3.25 23.43
C GLN A 108 -7.89 1.85 22.78
N GLU A 109 -8.83 1.05 23.25
CA GLU A 109 -9.06 -0.30 22.77
C GLU A 109 -9.47 -0.33 21.28
N ALA A 110 -10.30 0.62 20.84
CA ALA A 110 -10.68 0.75 19.43
C ALA A 110 -9.45 1.05 18.57
N LEU A 111 -8.61 2.00 18.98
CA LEU A 111 -7.37 2.32 18.27
C LEU A 111 -6.43 1.11 18.22
N ASP A 112 -6.28 0.38 19.33
CA ASP A 112 -5.41 -0.79 19.44
C ASP A 112 -5.92 -1.99 18.60
N CYS A 113 -7.23 -2.14 18.42
CA CYS A 113 -7.82 -3.12 17.51
C CYS A 113 -7.21 -2.99 16.10
N TRP A 114 -7.23 -1.80 15.56
CA TRP A 114 -6.70 -1.58 14.22
C TRP A 114 -5.17 -1.48 14.18
N ASP A 115 -4.58 -0.69 15.07
CA ASP A 115 -3.15 -0.37 14.94
C ASP A 115 -2.24 -1.53 15.35
N LYS A 116 -2.63 -2.31 16.37
CA LYS A 116 -1.83 -3.41 16.92
C LYS A 116 -2.31 -4.80 16.48
N ARG A 117 -3.63 -5.01 16.39
CA ARG A 117 -4.21 -6.32 16.07
C ARG A 117 -4.68 -6.47 14.64
N HIS A 118 -4.63 -5.38 13.86
CA HIS A 118 -5.04 -5.35 12.44
C HIS A 118 -6.49 -5.78 12.20
N THR A 119 -7.33 -5.61 13.20
CA THR A 119 -8.75 -5.95 13.18
C THR A 119 -9.59 -4.69 13.23
N ARG A 120 -10.61 -4.60 12.39
CA ARG A 120 -11.55 -3.47 12.40
C ARG A 120 -12.24 -3.42 13.76
N PRO A 121 -12.28 -2.25 14.44
CA PRO A 121 -13.03 -2.10 15.68
C PRO A 121 -14.52 -2.33 15.49
N ASP A 122 -15.20 -2.82 16.52
CA ASP A 122 -16.65 -2.95 16.49
C ASP A 122 -17.34 -1.58 16.49
N GLY A 123 -18.45 -1.48 15.78
CA GLY A 123 -19.30 -0.28 15.79
C GLY A 123 -18.78 0.91 14.99
N VAL A 124 -17.66 0.78 14.25
CA VAL A 124 -17.18 1.85 13.35
C VAL A 124 -17.97 1.86 12.03
N ASP A 125 -18.12 3.05 11.47
CA ASP A 125 -18.85 3.34 10.23
C ASP A 125 -17.95 3.29 8.97
N TRP A 126 -16.88 2.49 9.01
CA TRP A 126 -15.92 2.36 7.92
C TRP A 126 -16.52 1.63 6.72
N SER A 127 -16.11 2.04 5.53
CA SER A 127 -16.50 1.39 4.27
C SER A 127 -15.31 1.23 3.31
N PRO A 128 -15.33 0.27 2.39
CA PRO A 128 -16.27 -0.86 2.28
C PRO A 128 -16.22 -1.84 3.46
N SER A 129 -17.06 -2.86 3.45
CA SER A 129 -17.04 -3.94 4.45
C SER A 129 -15.73 -4.75 4.39
N ASP A 130 -15.39 -5.46 5.47
CA ASP A 130 -14.23 -6.35 5.51
C ASP A 130 -14.26 -7.42 4.42
N ALA A 131 -15.43 -7.95 4.14
CA ALA A 131 -15.61 -8.97 3.10
C ALA A 131 -15.28 -8.41 1.70
N GLU A 132 -15.75 -7.18 1.42
CA GLU A 132 -15.44 -6.50 0.15
C GLU A 132 -13.97 -6.12 0.05
N LEU A 133 -13.36 -5.60 1.12
CA LEU A 133 -11.93 -5.26 1.13
C LEU A 133 -11.05 -6.49 0.90
N LYS A 134 -11.36 -7.62 1.56
CA LYS A 134 -10.67 -8.89 1.34
C LYS A 134 -10.80 -9.39 -0.10
N ALA A 135 -12.01 -9.36 -0.65
CA ALA A 135 -12.28 -9.76 -2.02
C ALA A 135 -11.53 -8.87 -3.04
N ASN A 136 -11.59 -7.55 -2.85
CA ASN A 136 -10.92 -6.57 -3.70
C ASN A 136 -9.40 -6.72 -3.65
N ALA A 137 -8.81 -6.87 -2.45
CA ALA A 137 -7.38 -7.05 -2.27
C ALA A 137 -6.88 -8.32 -2.97
N LEU A 138 -7.58 -9.45 -2.79
CA LEU A 138 -7.23 -10.72 -3.43
C LEU A 138 -7.36 -10.63 -4.95
N ALA A 139 -8.46 -10.06 -5.46
CA ALA A 139 -8.68 -9.91 -6.89
C ALA A 139 -7.65 -8.98 -7.55
N ALA A 140 -7.29 -7.86 -6.91
CA ALA A 140 -6.27 -6.95 -7.41
C ALA A 140 -4.89 -7.60 -7.46
N MET A 141 -4.50 -8.36 -6.41
CA MET A 141 -3.24 -9.10 -6.40
C MET A 141 -3.21 -10.19 -7.47
N ALA A 142 -4.28 -10.98 -7.63
CA ALA A 142 -4.35 -12.04 -8.62
C ALA A 142 -4.26 -11.49 -10.06
N ASP A 143 -4.93 -10.37 -10.32
CA ASP A 143 -4.85 -9.66 -11.60
C ASP A 143 -3.43 -9.15 -11.86
N ALA A 144 -2.81 -8.47 -10.90
CA ALA A 144 -1.42 -8.01 -11.02
C ALA A 144 -0.46 -9.19 -11.28
N ALA A 145 -0.63 -10.31 -10.56
CA ALA A 145 0.21 -11.50 -10.69
C ALA A 145 0.02 -12.25 -12.03
N SER A 146 -1.03 -11.98 -12.77
CA SER A 146 -1.24 -12.55 -14.11
C SER A 146 -0.34 -11.94 -15.18
N SER A 147 0.38 -10.88 -14.88
CA SER A 147 1.29 -10.18 -15.77
C SER A 147 2.45 -11.07 -16.25
N ARG A 148 2.87 -10.88 -17.50
CA ARG A 148 4.17 -11.36 -17.98
C ARG A 148 5.25 -10.36 -17.59
N GLY A 149 5.90 -10.59 -16.47
CA GLY A 149 6.90 -9.70 -15.89
C GLY A 149 6.41 -9.04 -14.61
N LEU A 150 7.25 -8.17 -14.03
CA LEU A 150 6.95 -7.54 -12.75
C LEU A 150 5.75 -6.61 -12.86
N ALA A 151 4.72 -6.84 -12.04
CA ALA A 151 3.72 -5.83 -11.73
C ALA A 151 4.08 -5.12 -10.42
N LEU A 152 4.12 -3.79 -10.47
CA LEU A 152 4.26 -2.92 -9.30
C LEU A 152 2.89 -2.34 -8.97
N VAL A 153 2.43 -2.54 -7.73
CA VAL A 153 1.16 -2.02 -7.21
C VAL A 153 1.44 -1.00 -6.12
N ILE A 154 0.99 0.24 -6.30
CA ILE A 154 1.15 1.31 -5.31
C ILE A 154 -0.21 1.62 -4.68
N THR A 155 -0.31 1.43 -3.36
CA THR A 155 -1.56 1.61 -2.62
C THR A 155 -1.34 2.19 -1.22
N SER A 156 -2.33 2.07 -0.37
CA SER A 156 -2.34 2.62 0.99
C SER A 156 -2.25 1.52 2.05
N ASN A 157 -1.99 1.91 3.30
CA ASN A 157 -1.73 0.96 4.37
C ASN A 157 -2.93 0.06 4.72
N GLY A 158 -4.15 0.59 4.68
CA GLY A 158 -5.36 -0.21 4.95
C GLY A 158 -5.51 -1.35 3.95
N ILE A 159 -5.33 -1.07 2.66
CA ILE A 159 -5.40 -2.10 1.62
C ILE A 159 -4.27 -3.12 1.74
N LEU A 160 -3.03 -2.68 2.03
CA LEU A 160 -1.91 -3.59 2.25
C LEU A 160 -2.16 -4.55 3.42
N ARG A 161 -2.85 -4.13 4.48
CA ARG A 161 -3.24 -5.03 5.59
C ARG A 161 -4.18 -6.15 5.14
N TYR A 162 -5.16 -5.83 4.26
CA TYR A 162 -6.04 -6.87 3.68
C TYR A 162 -5.30 -7.78 2.70
N MET A 163 -4.33 -7.24 1.94
CA MET A 163 -3.44 -8.05 1.10
C MET A 163 -2.58 -8.99 1.97
N HIS A 164 -2.01 -8.48 3.06
CA HIS A 164 -1.25 -9.31 4.02
C HIS A 164 -2.09 -10.46 4.56
N ALA A 165 -3.32 -10.18 5.02
CA ALA A 165 -4.22 -11.18 5.57
C ALA A 165 -4.69 -12.24 4.54
N ALA A 166 -4.63 -11.92 3.24
CA ALA A 166 -4.96 -12.86 2.17
C ALA A 166 -3.78 -13.77 1.77
N LEU A 167 -2.57 -13.50 2.25
CA LEU A 167 -1.35 -14.24 1.91
C LEU A 167 -0.92 -15.14 3.06
N SER A 168 -0.46 -16.35 2.76
CA SER A 168 0.22 -17.22 3.74
C SER A 168 1.66 -16.76 3.99
N GLY A 169 2.25 -17.19 5.09
CA GLY A 169 3.63 -16.88 5.49
C GLY A 169 3.72 -16.46 6.95
N ASP A 170 4.82 -15.79 7.31
CA ASP A 170 5.06 -15.31 8.68
C ASP A 170 3.94 -14.37 9.15
N ASP A 171 3.48 -14.54 10.39
CA ASP A 171 2.42 -13.74 11.03
C ASP A 171 2.91 -12.36 11.52
N GLY A 172 3.96 -11.82 10.88
CA GLY A 172 4.50 -10.50 11.17
C GLY A 172 3.48 -9.39 11.07
N ASN A 173 3.85 -8.21 11.55
CA ASN A 173 2.99 -7.04 11.57
C ASN A 173 2.57 -6.64 10.14
N ALA A 174 1.27 -6.62 9.89
CA ALA A 174 0.69 -6.23 8.60
C ALA A 174 0.90 -4.74 8.25
N LYS A 175 1.26 -3.90 9.21
CA LYS A 175 1.46 -2.46 9.02
C LYS A 175 2.70 -2.20 8.17
N VAL A 176 2.53 -1.43 7.11
CA VAL A 176 3.61 -1.02 6.21
C VAL A 176 3.92 0.46 6.43
N LYS A 177 5.18 0.82 6.65
CA LYS A 177 5.63 2.21 6.76
C LYS A 177 5.50 2.92 5.41
N THR A 178 5.31 4.24 5.43
CA THR A 178 5.27 5.06 4.21
C THR A 178 6.53 4.88 3.38
N GLY A 179 6.37 4.66 2.07
CA GLY A 179 7.47 4.42 1.15
C GLY A 179 8.09 3.02 1.22
N ASN A 180 7.64 2.14 2.12
CA ASN A 180 8.14 0.77 2.22
C ASN A 180 7.46 -0.18 1.22
N LEU A 181 8.14 -1.29 0.98
CA LEU A 181 7.82 -2.33 0.01
C LEU A 181 7.36 -3.63 0.67
N CYS A 182 6.61 -4.38 -0.08
CA CYS A 182 6.25 -5.77 0.20
C CYS A 182 6.33 -6.56 -1.10
N ALA A 183 6.52 -7.86 -1.02
CA ALA A 183 6.46 -8.73 -2.19
C ALA A 183 5.70 -10.01 -1.89
N ALA A 184 5.00 -10.48 -2.90
CA ALA A 184 4.25 -11.72 -2.83
C ALA A 184 4.38 -12.54 -4.12
N GLU A 185 4.22 -13.85 -3.97
CA GLU A 185 4.08 -14.79 -5.08
C GLU A 185 2.69 -15.40 -5.03
N LEU A 186 1.96 -15.38 -6.15
CA LEU A 186 0.60 -15.89 -6.26
C LEU A 186 0.48 -16.99 -7.30
N GLY A 187 -0.32 -18.01 -6.96
CA GLY A 187 -0.76 -19.07 -7.87
C GLY A 187 -2.29 -19.12 -7.89
N GLY A 188 -2.92 -18.39 -8.80
CA GLY A 188 -4.37 -18.21 -8.79
C GLY A 188 -4.80 -17.32 -7.62
N THR A 189 -5.68 -17.84 -6.74
CA THR A 189 -6.22 -17.13 -5.57
C THR A 189 -5.46 -17.40 -4.27
N THR A 190 -4.39 -18.16 -4.31
CA THR A 190 -3.53 -18.45 -3.16
C THR A 190 -2.17 -17.80 -3.36
N GLY A 191 -1.53 -17.38 -2.29
CA GLY A 191 -0.22 -16.75 -2.38
C GLY A 191 0.53 -16.77 -1.05
N SER A 192 1.82 -16.46 -1.12
CA SER A 192 2.70 -16.33 0.04
C SER A 192 3.46 -15.02 -0.01
N ARG A 193 3.78 -14.49 1.16
CA ARG A 193 4.66 -13.33 1.30
C ARG A 193 6.11 -13.75 1.06
N LEU A 194 6.83 -12.96 0.25
CA LEU A 194 8.27 -13.11 0.05
C LEU A 194 9.04 -12.23 1.04
N PHE A 195 8.58 -10.99 1.22
CA PHE A 195 9.02 -10.07 2.27
C PHE A 195 7.90 -9.05 2.55
N TRP A 196 7.99 -8.36 3.70
CA TRP A 196 6.98 -7.39 4.11
C TRP A 196 7.58 -6.22 4.87
N ASN A 197 7.15 -4.99 4.51
CA ASN A 197 7.51 -3.74 5.16
C ASN A 197 9.02 -3.40 5.13
N GLU A 198 9.69 -3.69 4.01
CA GLU A 198 11.10 -3.39 3.81
C GLU A 198 11.29 -2.02 3.13
N LYS A 199 12.41 -1.36 3.41
CA LYS A 199 12.78 -0.15 2.66
C LYS A 199 13.13 -0.51 1.22
N PRO A 200 12.94 0.43 0.25
CA PRO A 200 13.44 0.24 -1.10
C PRO A 200 14.95 -0.04 -1.09
N ASP A 201 15.33 -1.19 -1.64
CA ASP A 201 16.70 -1.67 -1.70
C ASP A 201 16.91 -2.44 -3.02
N ALA A 202 17.95 -2.07 -3.79
CA ALA A 202 18.18 -2.64 -5.10
C ALA A 202 18.53 -4.13 -5.03
N ASP A 203 19.35 -4.55 -4.05
CA ASP A 203 19.78 -5.94 -3.91
C ASP A 203 18.60 -6.83 -3.48
N LEU A 204 17.74 -6.32 -2.59
CA LEU A 204 16.51 -7.01 -2.20
C LEU A 204 15.59 -7.20 -3.41
N ILE A 205 15.38 -6.15 -4.21
CA ILE A 205 14.54 -6.20 -5.40
C ILE A 205 15.14 -7.15 -6.44
N ALA A 206 16.44 -7.04 -6.75
CA ALA A 206 17.12 -7.90 -7.72
C ALA A 206 17.07 -9.39 -7.32
N ARG A 207 17.21 -9.70 -6.04
CA ARG A 207 17.14 -11.09 -5.52
C ARG A 207 15.81 -11.77 -5.81
N HIS A 208 14.72 -11.01 -5.80
CA HIS A 208 13.38 -11.56 -5.96
C HIS A 208 12.81 -11.41 -7.38
N PHE A 209 13.30 -10.45 -8.17
CA PHE A 209 12.72 -10.07 -9.45
C PHE A 209 13.72 -9.94 -10.60
N GLY A 210 15.03 -10.03 -10.34
CA GLY A 210 16.10 -10.02 -11.34
C GLY A 210 16.30 -11.35 -12.05
#